data_22d8ffabc5be1c70ef0a193092835f20
#
_entry.id   22d8ffabc5be1c70ef0a193092835f20
#
_cell.length_a   1.000
_cell.length_b   1.000
_cell.length_c   1.000
_cell.angle_alpha   90.00
_cell.angle_beta   90.00
_cell.angle_gamma   90.00
#
_symmetry.space_group_name_H-M   'P 1'
#
loop_
_entity.id
_entity.type
_entity.pdbx_description
1 polymer ?
#
loop_
_entity_poly.entity_id
_entity_poly.type
_entity_poly.pdbx_seq_one_letter_code
_entity_poly.pdbx_strand_id
1 'polypeptide(L)'
;MATVEENKTEKRSKLMEAAHSLFTSGSTLKPPTIDEVVKMAGVAKGTFYLYFKDKYDLMDQLFLKKLAECVNSALFKTRQQLAGRQVEDAERVNAFLDNVFMYIDENKAFLPLIRDRVSSCYRLMLKGREAELKEAYDSLVKLFLRHGFTEYESEMNIYMLVSMLAPVSCDSAIQGEPYKLDEIKSGMQRLTNKLLA
;
A
#
# COMPACT_ATOMS: atom_id res chain seq x y z
N MET A 1 -33.63 -6.13 5.63
CA MET A 1 -33.32 -6.12 4.17
C MET A 1 -32.13 -5.18 3.97
N ALA A 2 -31.04 -5.65 3.38
CA ALA A 2 -29.90 -4.80 3.06
C ALA A 2 -30.33 -3.70 2.09
N THR A 3 -29.86 -2.48 2.29
CA THR A 3 -30.16 -1.35 1.40
C THR A 3 -29.47 -1.56 0.04
N VAL A 4 -29.93 -0.86 -1.00
CA VAL A 4 -29.30 -0.94 -2.34
C VAL A 4 -27.81 -0.59 -2.28
N GLU A 5 -27.42 0.33 -1.38
CA GLU A 5 -26.05 0.78 -1.16
C GLU A 5 -25.19 -0.31 -0.49
N GLU A 6 -25.74 -1.01 0.54
CA GLU A 6 -25.07 -2.15 1.19
C GLU A 6 -24.81 -3.29 0.20
N ASN A 7 -25.80 -3.61 -0.64
CA ASN A 7 -25.69 -4.64 -1.68
C ASN A 7 -24.63 -4.27 -2.75
N LYS A 8 -24.46 -2.98 -3.02
CA LYS A 8 -23.48 -2.45 -3.97
C LYS A 8 -22.06 -2.57 -3.40
N THR A 9 -21.87 -2.19 -2.16
CA THR A 9 -20.58 -2.29 -1.45
C THR A 9 -20.15 -3.75 -1.30
N GLU A 10 -21.07 -4.65 -0.95
CA GLU A 10 -20.82 -6.08 -0.81
C GLU A 10 -20.35 -6.74 -2.13
N LYS A 11 -21.01 -6.44 -3.26
CA LYS A 11 -20.61 -6.99 -4.57
C LYS A 11 -19.23 -6.49 -5.00
N ARG A 12 -18.92 -5.21 -4.77
CA ARG A 12 -17.60 -4.67 -5.03
C ARG A 12 -16.53 -5.36 -4.17
N SER A 13 -16.81 -5.57 -2.88
CA SER A 13 -15.89 -6.30 -1.98
C SER A 13 -15.65 -7.73 -2.45
N LYS A 14 -16.69 -8.49 -2.79
CA LYS A 14 -16.57 -9.85 -3.33
C LYS A 14 -15.69 -9.94 -4.58
N LEU A 15 -15.83 -8.96 -5.50
CA LEU A 15 -14.97 -8.92 -6.69
C LEU A 15 -13.50 -8.66 -6.34
N MET A 16 -13.23 -7.75 -5.39
CA MET A 16 -11.87 -7.46 -4.93
C MET A 16 -11.26 -8.65 -4.17
N GLU A 17 -12.02 -9.32 -3.31
CA GLU A 17 -11.60 -10.51 -2.57
C GLU A 17 -11.30 -11.68 -3.52
N ALA A 18 -12.15 -11.90 -4.52
CA ALA A 18 -11.93 -12.91 -5.56
C ALA A 18 -10.64 -12.62 -6.35
N ALA A 19 -10.43 -11.37 -6.76
CA ALA A 19 -9.22 -10.97 -7.48
C ALA A 19 -7.96 -11.16 -6.61
N HIS A 20 -8.02 -10.80 -5.33
CA HIS A 20 -6.93 -11.01 -4.38
C HIS A 20 -6.61 -12.51 -4.23
N SER A 21 -7.62 -13.34 -3.99
CA SER A 21 -7.45 -14.78 -3.82
C SER A 21 -6.86 -15.44 -5.07
N LEU A 22 -7.36 -15.11 -6.26
CA LEU A 22 -6.83 -15.61 -7.53
C LEU A 22 -5.39 -15.19 -7.77
N PHE A 23 -5.06 -13.94 -7.44
CA PHE A 23 -3.70 -13.43 -7.62
C PHE A 23 -2.72 -14.09 -6.66
N THR A 24 -3.08 -14.28 -5.39
CA THR A 24 -2.19 -14.85 -4.36
C THR A 24 -2.08 -16.36 -4.41
N SER A 25 -3.09 -17.07 -4.94
CA SER A 25 -3.08 -18.52 -5.12
C SER A 25 -2.50 -18.98 -6.48
N GLY A 26 -2.37 -18.04 -7.44
CA GLY A 26 -1.85 -18.32 -8.78
C GLY A 26 -0.33 -18.50 -8.79
N SER A 27 0.15 -19.45 -9.59
CA SER A 27 1.58 -19.62 -9.87
C SER A 27 2.14 -18.61 -10.87
N THR A 28 1.30 -17.71 -11.38
CA THR A 28 1.68 -16.70 -12.38
C THR A 28 1.45 -15.31 -11.85
N LEU A 29 2.42 -14.41 -12.11
CA LEU A 29 2.34 -12.97 -11.77
C LEU A 29 1.36 -12.19 -12.66
N LYS A 30 0.52 -12.88 -13.44
CA LYS A 30 -0.44 -12.24 -14.33
C LYS A 30 -1.74 -11.91 -13.59
N PRO A 31 -2.30 -10.70 -13.80
CA PRO A 31 -3.62 -10.36 -13.29
C PRO A 31 -4.67 -11.38 -13.76
N PRO A 32 -5.57 -11.84 -12.87
CA PRO A 32 -6.64 -12.75 -13.23
C PRO A 32 -7.53 -12.13 -14.34
N THR A 33 -8.18 -12.97 -15.10
CA THR A 33 -9.14 -12.55 -16.10
C THR A 33 -10.47 -12.13 -15.44
N ILE A 34 -11.24 -11.28 -16.12
CA ILE A 34 -12.56 -10.87 -15.61
C ILE A 34 -13.47 -12.07 -15.40
N ASP A 35 -13.41 -13.07 -16.30
CA ASP A 35 -14.25 -14.25 -16.20
C ASP A 35 -13.90 -15.13 -14.99
N GLU A 36 -12.62 -15.27 -14.64
CA GLU A 36 -12.18 -15.94 -13.41
C GLU A 36 -12.67 -15.20 -12.17
N VAL A 37 -12.52 -13.87 -12.15
CA VAL A 37 -12.92 -13.03 -11.01
C VAL A 37 -14.42 -13.11 -10.77
N VAL A 38 -15.27 -12.92 -11.81
CA VAL A 38 -16.72 -12.95 -11.63
C VAL A 38 -17.24 -14.34 -11.29
N LYS A 39 -16.60 -15.38 -11.82
CA LYS A 39 -16.93 -16.78 -11.47
C LYS A 39 -16.63 -17.05 -9.99
N MET A 40 -15.48 -16.63 -9.50
CA MET A 40 -15.10 -16.82 -8.08
C MET A 40 -15.97 -15.95 -7.15
N ALA A 41 -16.26 -14.71 -7.55
CA ALA A 41 -17.13 -13.79 -6.78
C ALA A 41 -18.63 -14.17 -6.79
N GLY A 42 -19.04 -15.11 -7.66
CA GLY A 42 -20.44 -15.52 -7.78
C GLY A 42 -21.35 -14.43 -8.33
N VAL A 43 -20.84 -13.56 -9.23
CA VAL A 43 -21.60 -12.45 -9.82
C VAL A 43 -21.60 -12.51 -11.35
N ALA A 44 -22.60 -11.86 -11.98
CA ALA A 44 -22.65 -11.76 -13.43
C ALA A 44 -21.54 -10.82 -13.97
N LYS A 45 -21.04 -11.08 -15.18
CA LYS A 45 -20.00 -10.26 -15.84
C LYS A 45 -20.40 -8.79 -15.98
N GLY A 46 -21.68 -8.50 -16.22
CA GLY A 46 -22.20 -7.12 -16.24
C GLY A 46 -22.06 -6.41 -14.90
N THR A 47 -22.12 -7.14 -13.79
CA THR A 47 -21.91 -6.58 -12.44
C THR A 47 -20.48 -6.07 -12.26
N PHE A 48 -19.49 -6.71 -12.86
CA PHE A 48 -18.09 -6.25 -12.83
C PHE A 48 -17.96 -4.83 -13.38
N TYR A 49 -18.55 -4.56 -14.55
CA TYR A 49 -18.45 -3.27 -15.23
C TYR A 49 -19.22 -2.12 -14.56
N LEU A 50 -20.05 -2.43 -13.56
CA LEU A 50 -20.65 -1.39 -12.70
C LEU A 50 -19.64 -0.78 -11.71
N TYR A 51 -18.54 -1.48 -11.41
CA TYR A 51 -17.57 -1.09 -10.38
C TYR A 51 -16.19 -0.81 -10.93
N PHE A 52 -15.77 -1.53 -11.99
CA PHE A 52 -14.43 -1.49 -12.55
C PHE A 52 -14.49 -1.34 -14.06
N LYS A 53 -13.66 -0.45 -14.59
CA LYS A 53 -13.53 -0.21 -16.02
C LYS A 53 -13.02 -1.43 -16.77
N ASP A 54 -11.99 -2.04 -16.20
CA ASP A 54 -11.30 -3.23 -16.71
C ASP A 54 -10.57 -3.95 -15.57
N LYS A 55 -9.88 -5.06 -15.88
CA LYS A 55 -9.12 -5.83 -14.90
C LYS A 55 -7.95 -5.03 -14.28
N TYR A 56 -7.40 -4.06 -14.98
CA TYR A 56 -6.30 -3.26 -14.49
C TYR A 56 -6.79 -2.22 -13.49
N ASP A 57 -7.96 -1.61 -13.73
CA ASP A 57 -8.64 -0.74 -12.77
C ASP A 57 -8.98 -1.50 -11.46
N LEU A 58 -9.48 -2.74 -11.56
CA LEU A 58 -9.69 -3.61 -10.39
C LEU A 58 -8.38 -3.83 -9.62
N MET A 59 -7.29 -4.16 -10.33
CA MET A 59 -6.00 -4.43 -9.70
C MET A 59 -5.38 -3.17 -9.09
N ASP A 60 -5.56 -2.00 -9.70
CA ASP A 60 -5.11 -0.71 -9.14
C ASP A 60 -5.87 -0.37 -7.86
N GLN A 61 -7.21 -0.57 -7.83
CA GLN A 61 -8.01 -0.36 -6.63
C GLN A 61 -7.68 -1.38 -5.53
N LEU A 62 -7.42 -2.64 -5.88
CA LEU A 62 -6.97 -3.66 -4.93
C LEU A 62 -5.60 -3.30 -4.33
N PHE A 63 -4.68 -2.82 -5.16
CA PHE A 63 -3.37 -2.34 -4.70
C PHE A 63 -3.52 -1.18 -3.70
N LEU A 64 -4.32 -0.16 -4.04
CA LEU A 64 -4.54 0.99 -3.14
C LEU A 64 -5.15 0.57 -1.81
N LYS A 65 -6.10 -0.37 -1.81
CA LYS A 65 -6.66 -0.94 -0.59
C LYS A 65 -5.57 -1.63 0.25
N LYS A 66 -4.72 -2.44 -0.38
CA LYS A 66 -3.62 -3.14 0.33
C LYS A 66 -2.54 -2.18 0.85
N LEU A 67 -2.25 -1.12 0.11
CA LEU A 67 -1.37 -0.06 0.58
C LEU A 67 -1.97 0.66 1.80
N ALA A 68 -3.26 0.98 1.77
CA ALA A 68 -3.96 1.57 2.91
C ALA A 68 -3.96 0.64 4.14
N GLU A 69 -4.22 -0.66 3.96
CA GLU A 69 -4.12 -1.66 5.02
C GLU A 69 -2.72 -1.70 5.63
N CYS A 70 -1.67 -1.70 4.80
CA CYS A 70 -0.26 -1.68 5.25
C CYS A 70 0.03 -0.42 6.09
N VAL A 71 -0.25 0.75 5.52
CA VAL A 71 0.04 2.04 6.16
C VAL A 71 -0.74 2.21 7.47
N ASN A 72 -2.03 1.91 7.47
CA ASN A 72 -2.88 2.05 8.65
C ASN A 72 -2.50 1.04 9.75
N SER A 73 -2.18 -0.20 9.39
CA SER A 73 -1.66 -1.21 10.34
C SER A 73 -0.34 -0.75 10.96
N ALA A 74 0.60 -0.26 10.13
CA ALA A 74 1.88 0.23 10.61
C ALA A 74 1.72 1.46 11.52
N LEU A 75 0.87 2.42 11.17
CA LEU A 75 0.57 3.59 12.01
C LEU A 75 -0.06 3.18 13.34
N PHE A 76 -1.02 2.28 13.31
CA PHE A 76 -1.68 1.79 14.52
C PHE A 76 -0.69 1.10 15.47
N LYS A 77 0.12 0.16 14.97
CA LYS A 77 1.16 -0.53 15.74
C LYS A 77 2.19 0.47 16.31
N THR A 78 2.63 1.43 15.50
CA THR A 78 3.58 2.47 15.93
C THR A 78 3.00 3.33 17.05
N ARG A 79 1.76 3.77 16.93
CA ARG A 79 1.06 4.53 17.98
C ARG A 79 0.97 3.74 19.29
N GLN A 80 0.68 2.44 19.21
CA GLN A 80 0.64 1.56 20.41
C GLN A 80 2.03 1.41 21.05
N GLN A 81 3.08 1.15 20.23
CA GLN A 81 4.47 0.96 20.72
C GLN A 81 5.02 2.20 21.41
N LEU A 82 4.63 3.39 20.95
CA LEU A 82 5.13 4.66 21.45
C LEU A 82 4.16 5.38 22.39
N ALA A 83 3.06 4.72 22.78
CA ALA A 83 2.06 5.32 23.66
C ALA A 83 2.66 5.77 25.00
N GLY A 84 2.38 6.99 25.41
CA GLY A 84 2.89 7.58 26.67
C GLY A 84 4.37 7.96 26.65
N ARG A 85 5.09 7.77 25.51
CA ARG A 85 6.50 8.16 25.36
C ARG A 85 6.62 9.45 24.57
N GLN A 86 7.51 10.33 25.04
CA GLN A 86 8.01 11.44 24.22
C GLN A 86 9.20 10.91 23.41
N VAL A 87 9.08 10.90 22.11
CA VAL A 87 10.10 10.37 21.20
C VAL A 87 10.38 11.36 20.08
N GLU A 88 11.63 11.39 19.62
CA GLU A 88 12.04 12.16 18.47
C GLU A 88 11.38 11.66 17.17
N ASP A 89 11.26 12.53 16.17
CA ASP A 89 10.65 12.19 14.89
C ASP A 89 11.39 11.02 14.20
N ALA A 90 12.72 10.96 14.31
CA ALA A 90 13.51 9.84 13.78
C ALA A 90 13.15 8.49 14.42
N GLU A 91 12.97 8.42 15.74
CA GLU A 91 12.52 7.20 16.43
C GLU A 91 11.12 6.79 15.98
N ARG A 92 10.22 7.76 15.82
CA ARG A 92 8.86 7.52 15.33
C ARG A 92 8.83 6.96 13.92
N VAL A 93 9.63 7.53 13.01
CA VAL A 93 9.75 7.07 11.63
C VAL A 93 10.38 5.68 11.57
N ASN A 94 11.40 5.41 12.36
CA ASN A 94 12.03 4.08 12.42
C ASN A 94 11.04 3.01 12.90
N ALA A 95 10.26 3.27 13.95
CA ALA A 95 9.22 2.36 14.43
C ALA A 95 8.12 2.14 13.38
N PHE A 96 7.75 3.18 12.64
CA PHE A 96 6.81 3.06 11.52
C PHE A 96 7.36 2.17 10.40
N LEU A 97 8.61 2.39 9.98
CA LEU A 97 9.27 1.57 8.97
C LEU A 97 9.39 0.11 9.42
N ASP A 98 9.73 -0.16 10.67
CA ASP A 98 9.76 -1.53 11.22
C ASP A 98 8.42 -2.23 11.03
N ASN A 99 7.31 -1.55 11.32
CA ASN A 99 5.96 -2.09 11.15
C ASN A 99 5.55 -2.25 9.67
N VAL A 100 5.99 -1.36 8.77
CA VAL A 100 5.79 -1.50 7.32
C VAL A 100 6.53 -2.72 6.80
N PHE A 101 7.80 -2.90 7.16
CA PHE A 101 8.60 -4.04 6.72
C PHE A 101 8.07 -5.37 7.29
N MET A 102 7.57 -5.37 8.51
CA MET A 102 6.90 -6.53 9.08
C MET A 102 5.64 -6.90 8.28
N TYR A 103 4.82 -5.92 7.92
CA TYR A 103 3.65 -6.16 7.08
C TYR A 103 4.03 -6.72 5.70
N ILE A 104 5.09 -6.19 5.08
CA ILE A 104 5.63 -6.69 3.80
C ILE A 104 6.04 -8.16 3.92
N ASP A 105 6.76 -8.52 4.97
CA ASP A 105 7.23 -9.89 5.20
C ASP A 105 6.08 -10.88 5.41
N GLU A 106 5.04 -10.46 6.12
CA GLU A 106 3.82 -11.24 6.37
C GLU A 106 2.94 -11.39 5.11
N ASN A 107 3.07 -10.51 4.11
CA ASN A 107 2.19 -10.44 2.93
C ASN A 107 2.91 -10.65 1.60
N LYS A 108 3.97 -11.46 1.57
CA LYS A 108 4.83 -11.68 0.38
C LYS A 108 4.07 -12.08 -0.88
N ALA A 109 3.01 -12.87 -0.76
CA ALA A 109 2.22 -13.33 -1.90
C ALA A 109 1.58 -12.20 -2.72
N PHE A 110 1.40 -11.02 -2.12
CA PHE A 110 0.82 -9.86 -2.78
C PHE A 110 1.86 -8.90 -3.40
N LEU A 111 3.12 -9.02 -3.00
CA LEU A 111 4.19 -8.09 -3.42
C LEU A 111 4.41 -8.00 -4.93
N PRO A 112 4.31 -9.09 -5.73
CA PRO A 112 4.49 -9.00 -7.18
C PRO A 112 3.53 -8.01 -7.86
N LEU A 113 2.33 -7.80 -7.28
CA LEU A 113 1.39 -6.80 -7.79
C LEU A 113 1.86 -5.37 -7.53
N ILE A 114 2.59 -5.14 -6.43
CA ILE A 114 3.06 -3.82 -6.02
C ILE A 114 4.16 -3.32 -6.96
N ARG A 115 5.07 -4.20 -7.37
CA ARG A 115 6.32 -3.91 -8.06
C ARG A 115 6.16 -2.94 -9.26
N ASP A 116 5.19 -3.23 -10.13
CA ASP A 116 5.05 -2.52 -11.40
C ASP A 116 4.01 -1.39 -11.37
N ARG A 117 3.31 -1.20 -10.23
CA ARG A 117 2.12 -0.32 -10.15
C ARG A 117 2.26 0.90 -9.26
N VAL A 118 3.35 1.01 -8.49
CA VAL A 118 3.54 2.09 -7.50
C VAL A 118 3.35 3.49 -8.11
N SER A 119 3.99 3.78 -9.25
CA SER A 119 3.88 5.10 -9.87
C SER A 119 2.48 5.44 -10.39
N SER A 120 1.74 4.44 -10.87
CA SER A 120 0.34 4.63 -11.30
C SER A 120 -0.57 4.85 -10.13
N CYS A 121 -0.37 4.10 -9.06
CA CYS A 121 -1.18 4.17 -7.84
C CYS A 121 -0.90 5.45 -7.04
N TYR A 122 0.35 5.93 -7.00
CA TYR A 122 0.68 7.22 -6.39
C TYR A 122 -0.11 8.37 -7.04
N ARG A 123 -0.20 8.37 -8.37
CA ARG A 123 -1.03 9.36 -9.08
C ARG A 123 -2.52 9.26 -8.75
N LEU A 124 -3.04 8.05 -8.53
CA LEU A 124 -4.43 7.84 -8.10
C LEU A 124 -4.66 8.31 -6.67
N MET A 125 -3.69 8.08 -5.78
CA MET A 125 -3.72 8.56 -4.40
C MET A 125 -3.76 10.09 -4.35
N LEU A 126 -2.91 10.79 -5.10
CA LEU A 126 -2.91 12.26 -5.19
C LEU A 126 -4.22 12.83 -5.75
N LYS A 127 -4.95 12.07 -6.58
CA LYS A 127 -6.26 12.48 -7.08
C LYS A 127 -7.41 12.33 -6.06
N GLY A 128 -7.10 12.02 -4.81
CA GLY A 128 -8.07 12.00 -3.71
C GLY A 128 -9.06 10.83 -3.74
N ARG A 129 -8.76 9.76 -4.47
CA ARG A 129 -9.65 8.58 -4.52
C ARG A 129 -9.56 7.67 -3.29
N GLU A 130 -8.53 7.83 -2.45
CA GLU A 130 -8.30 7.00 -1.26
C GLU A 130 -8.25 7.87 0.00
N ALA A 131 -9.43 8.15 0.57
CA ALA A 131 -9.55 8.89 1.82
C ALA A 131 -8.76 8.23 2.98
N GLU A 132 -8.60 6.90 2.93
CA GLU A 132 -7.90 6.11 3.94
C GLU A 132 -6.39 6.40 4.02
N LEU A 133 -5.76 6.85 2.92
CA LEU A 133 -4.34 7.22 2.89
C LEU A 133 -4.08 8.70 3.16
N LYS A 134 -5.13 9.53 3.13
CA LYS A 134 -4.99 10.98 3.26
C LYS A 134 -4.38 11.39 4.59
N GLU A 135 -4.83 10.83 5.70
CA GLU A 135 -4.31 11.16 7.04
C GLU A 135 -2.82 10.84 7.17
N ALA A 136 -2.41 9.68 6.64
CA ALA A 136 -1.01 9.27 6.63
C ALA A 136 -0.15 10.20 5.77
N TYR A 137 -0.64 10.55 4.57
CA TYR A 137 0.03 11.47 3.67
C TYR A 137 0.20 12.85 4.29
N ASP A 138 -0.88 13.43 4.81
CA ASP A 138 -0.86 14.74 5.48
C ASP A 138 0.10 14.74 6.69
N SER A 139 0.19 13.62 7.42
CA SER A 139 1.11 13.46 8.55
C SER A 139 2.58 13.47 8.10
N LEU A 140 2.89 12.81 6.98
CA LEU A 140 4.23 12.82 6.39
C LEU A 140 4.61 14.21 5.86
N VAL A 141 3.71 14.89 5.16
CA VAL A 141 3.95 16.27 4.71
C VAL A 141 4.26 17.17 5.91
N LYS A 142 3.46 17.11 6.98
CA LYS A 142 3.71 17.88 8.21
C LYS A 142 5.05 17.54 8.87
N LEU A 143 5.48 16.28 8.81
CA LEU A 143 6.79 15.86 9.30
C LEU A 143 7.91 16.58 8.54
N PHE A 144 7.91 16.53 7.22
CA PHE A 144 8.93 17.19 6.40
C PHE A 144 8.92 18.72 6.56
N LEU A 145 7.73 19.36 6.64
CA LEU A 145 7.61 20.79 6.91
C LEU A 145 8.29 21.19 8.23
N ARG A 146 8.16 20.39 9.30
CA ARG A 146 8.83 20.65 10.59
C ARG A 146 10.36 20.58 10.49
N HIS A 147 10.88 19.80 9.54
CA HIS A 147 12.31 19.67 9.28
C HIS A 147 12.82 20.62 8.18
N GLY A 148 12.06 21.69 7.88
CA GLY A 148 12.51 22.80 7.04
C GLY A 148 12.31 22.61 5.54
N PHE A 149 11.65 21.53 5.10
CA PHE A 149 11.29 21.36 3.70
C PHE A 149 10.08 22.20 3.31
N THR A 150 10.02 22.66 2.08
CA THR A 150 8.81 23.28 1.51
C THR A 150 7.73 22.21 1.25
N GLU A 151 6.49 22.61 1.00
CA GLU A 151 5.40 21.70 0.65
C GLU A 151 5.76 20.87 -0.60
N TYR A 152 6.26 21.54 -1.64
CA TYR A 152 6.70 20.87 -2.88
C TYR A 152 7.80 19.83 -2.64
N GLU A 153 8.83 20.17 -1.86
CA GLU A 153 9.91 19.24 -1.51
C GLU A 153 9.40 18.08 -0.66
N SER A 154 8.47 18.34 0.26
CA SER A 154 7.83 17.30 1.08
C SER A 154 7.09 16.28 0.21
N GLU A 155 6.26 16.75 -0.72
CA GLU A 155 5.54 15.89 -1.68
C GLU A 155 6.50 15.10 -2.57
N MET A 156 7.56 15.74 -3.08
CA MET A 156 8.59 15.11 -3.92
C MET A 156 9.36 14.03 -3.13
N ASN A 157 9.73 14.31 -1.88
CA ASN A 157 10.42 13.34 -1.02
C ASN A 157 9.54 12.13 -0.72
N ILE A 158 8.26 12.33 -0.41
CA ILE A 158 7.30 11.22 -0.20
C ILE A 158 7.19 10.37 -1.47
N TYR A 159 7.05 11.00 -2.64
CA TYR A 159 6.98 10.30 -3.91
C TYR A 159 8.23 9.45 -4.17
N MET A 160 9.42 10.01 -3.97
CA MET A 160 10.68 9.29 -4.15
C MET A 160 10.81 8.12 -3.18
N LEU A 161 10.53 8.34 -1.88
CA LEU A 161 10.60 7.30 -0.86
C LEU A 161 9.65 6.14 -1.14
N VAL A 162 8.39 6.43 -1.47
CA VAL A 162 7.40 5.40 -1.80
C VAL A 162 7.79 4.65 -3.08
N SER A 163 8.26 5.38 -4.11
CA SER A 163 8.65 4.80 -5.40
C SER A 163 9.90 3.92 -5.31
N MET A 164 10.81 4.19 -4.37
CA MET A 164 11.96 3.33 -4.10
C MET A 164 11.59 2.14 -3.21
N LEU A 165 10.88 2.42 -2.10
CA LEU A 165 10.62 1.43 -1.05
C LEU A 165 9.90 0.20 -1.60
N ALA A 166 8.85 0.40 -2.38
CA ALA A 166 7.99 -0.68 -2.80
C ALA A 166 8.68 -1.70 -3.73
N PRO A 167 9.30 -1.33 -4.88
CA PRO A 167 9.95 -2.31 -5.75
C PRO A 167 11.14 -2.99 -5.09
N VAL A 168 11.98 -2.22 -4.37
CA VAL A 168 13.17 -2.78 -3.71
C VAL A 168 12.78 -3.75 -2.60
N SER A 169 11.75 -3.43 -1.80
CA SER A 169 11.25 -4.34 -0.77
C SER A 169 10.62 -5.60 -1.37
N CYS A 170 9.94 -5.48 -2.53
CA CYS A 170 9.38 -6.63 -3.23
C CYS A 170 10.47 -7.60 -3.68
N ASP A 171 11.51 -7.11 -4.35
CA ASP A 171 12.62 -7.94 -4.81
C ASP A 171 13.33 -8.64 -3.65
N SER A 172 13.63 -7.88 -2.59
CA SER A 172 14.28 -8.41 -1.38
C SER A 172 13.42 -9.43 -0.62
N ALA A 173 12.11 -9.20 -0.52
CA ALA A 173 11.21 -10.10 0.21
C ALA A 173 10.91 -11.40 -0.55
N ILE A 174 10.92 -11.36 -1.91
CA ILE A 174 10.60 -12.50 -2.76
C ILE A 174 11.86 -13.30 -3.12
N GLN A 175 12.93 -12.60 -3.53
CA GLN A 175 14.14 -13.24 -4.08
C GLN A 175 15.29 -13.26 -3.07
N GLY A 176 15.29 -12.33 -2.10
CA GLY A 176 16.41 -12.14 -1.18
C GLY A 176 17.65 -11.53 -1.82
N GLU A 177 17.53 -11.02 -3.04
CA GLU A 177 18.61 -10.46 -3.86
C GLU A 177 18.23 -9.09 -4.43
N PRO A 178 19.20 -8.19 -4.70
CA PRO A 178 20.62 -8.30 -4.37
C PRO A 178 20.91 -8.10 -2.86
N TYR A 179 19.91 -7.67 -2.07
CA TYR A 179 20.01 -7.46 -0.63
C TYR A 179 18.83 -8.12 0.08
N LYS A 180 19.04 -8.54 1.32
CA LYS A 180 17.99 -9.10 2.18
C LYS A 180 17.03 -7.98 2.66
N LEU A 181 15.81 -8.34 2.98
CA LEU A 181 14.79 -7.39 3.42
C LEU A 181 15.23 -6.54 4.64
N ASP A 182 15.92 -7.14 5.59
CA ASP A 182 16.47 -6.42 6.77
C ASP A 182 17.58 -5.43 6.42
N GLU A 183 18.37 -5.70 5.40
CA GLU A 183 19.39 -4.77 4.92
C GLU A 183 18.75 -3.56 4.25
N ILE A 184 17.69 -3.78 3.45
CA ILE A 184 16.88 -2.72 2.84
C ILE A 184 16.23 -1.88 3.94
N LYS A 185 15.59 -2.51 4.93
CA LYS A 185 15.00 -1.81 6.08
C LYS A 185 16.02 -0.90 6.76
N SER A 186 17.19 -1.45 7.11
CA SER A 186 18.27 -0.68 7.74
C SER A 186 18.78 0.47 6.86
N GLY A 187 18.83 0.25 5.55
CA GLY A 187 19.17 1.28 4.55
C GLY A 187 18.16 2.42 4.54
N MET A 188 16.88 2.09 4.51
CA MET A 188 15.79 3.08 4.53
C MET A 188 15.77 3.89 5.83
N GLN A 189 15.97 3.27 6.98
CA GLN A 189 16.07 3.96 8.27
C GLN A 189 17.23 4.94 8.29
N ARG A 190 18.40 4.55 7.77
CA ARG A 190 19.54 5.48 7.65
C ARG A 190 19.25 6.64 6.71
N LEU A 191 18.57 6.38 5.59
CA LEU A 191 18.21 7.42 4.62
C LEU A 191 17.23 8.42 5.22
N THR A 192 16.15 7.94 5.82
CA THR A 192 15.13 8.80 6.44
C THR A 192 15.69 9.59 7.62
N ASN A 193 16.54 8.98 8.45
CA ASN A 193 17.21 9.69 9.56
C ASN A 193 18.10 10.84 9.05
N LYS A 194 18.78 10.67 7.91
CA LYS A 194 19.56 11.75 7.29
C LYS A 194 18.69 12.86 6.70
N LEU A 195 17.48 12.54 6.24
CA LEU A 195 16.54 13.55 5.76
C LEU A 195 15.90 14.35 6.89
N LEU A 196 15.85 13.79 8.10
CA LEU A 196 15.25 14.42 9.28
C LEU A 196 16.29 15.07 10.21
N ALA A 197 17.57 14.98 9.90
CA ALA A 197 18.66 15.62 10.65
C ALA A 197 18.84 17.07 10.23
#